data_d58b25c1c0ebf497fa9da8f365758827
#
_entry.id   d58b25c1c0ebf497fa9da8f365758827
#
_cell.length_a   1.000
_cell.length_b   1.000
_cell.length_c   1.000
_cell.angle_alpha   90.00
_cell.angle_beta   90.00
_cell.angle_gamma   90.00
#
_symmetry.space_group_name_H-M   'P 1'
#
loop_
_entity.id
_entity.type
_entity.pdbx_description
1 polymer ?
#
loop_
_entity_poly.entity_id
_entity_poly.type
_entity_poly.pdbx_seq_one_letter_code
_entity_poly.pdbx_strand_id
1 'polypeptide(L)'
;MPIATEIGTESVIFRDADCIAGEYVLTDAFKPHFRRLNTPAGHNTVVVSPGDHRHHKGLMYGLRCADLNFWEEDPGPECGVQEILTTEPIPNGIRQKLCWRAEDGSRETYRERREITLRREAER
;
A
#
# COMPACT_ATOMS: atom_id res chain seq x y z
N MET A 1 9.29 -2.31 21.36
CA MET A 1 8.06 -1.49 21.46
C MET A 1 7.11 -1.91 20.36
N PRO A 2 5.85 -2.12 20.68
CA PRO A 2 4.88 -2.46 19.65
C PRO A 2 4.58 -1.25 18.77
N ILE A 3 4.27 -1.54 17.52
CA ILE A 3 3.76 -0.54 16.58
C ILE A 3 2.24 -0.51 16.74
N ALA A 4 1.67 0.67 16.92
CA ALA A 4 0.23 0.87 16.95
C ALA A 4 -0.25 1.24 15.54
N THR A 5 -1.46 0.78 15.19
CA THR A 5 -2.08 1.11 13.92
C THR A 5 -3.36 1.90 14.13
N GLU A 6 -3.53 2.95 13.35
CA GLU A 6 -4.75 3.74 13.30
C GLU A 6 -5.35 3.60 11.91
N ILE A 7 -6.45 2.86 11.79
CA ILE A 7 -7.12 2.65 10.51
C ILE A 7 -8.13 3.75 10.30
N GLY A 8 -7.86 4.64 9.35
CA GLY A 8 -8.76 5.70 8.94
C GLY A 8 -9.49 5.36 7.65
N THR A 9 -10.22 6.32 7.10
CA THR A 9 -10.93 6.16 5.83
C THR A 9 -10.00 6.33 4.63
N GLU A 10 -8.96 7.14 4.76
CA GLU A 10 -8.04 7.45 3.66
C GLU A 10 -6.71 6.70 3.76
N SER A 11 -6.27 6.43 4.98
CA SER A 11 -4.98 5.80 5.21
C SER A 11 -4.93 5.06 6.54
N VAL A 12 -3.92 4.21 6.67
CA VAL A 12 -3.53 3.61 7.94
C VAL A 12 -2.26 4.30 8.41
N ILE A 13 -2.26 4.80 9.62
CA ILE A 13 -1.08 5.38 10.27
C ILE A 13 -0.47 4.33 11.19
N PHE A 14 0.81 4.07 10.99
CA PHE A 14 1.62 3.20 11.87
C PHE A 14 2.44 4.09 12.78
N ARG A 15 2.28 3.90 14.10
CA ARG A 15 2.97 4.70 15.11
C ARG A 15 3.95 3.87 15.91
N ASP A 16 5.14 4.42 16.09
CA ASP A 16 6.15 3.94 17.03
C ASP A 16 6.18 4.97 18.18
N ALA A 17 5.50 4.65 19.29
CA ALA A 17 5.23 5.60 20.37
C ALA A 17 4.54 6.87 19.80
N ASP A 18 5.14 8.05 19.98
CA ASP A 18 4.57 9.31 19.50
C ASP A 18 4.96 9.65 18.06
N CYS A 19 5.80 8.82 17.42
CA CYS A 19 6.32 9.08 16.09
C CYS A 19 5.56 8.30 15.03
N ILE A 20 5.36 8.93 13.87
CA ILE A 20 4.82 8.23 12.71
C ILE A 20 5.92 7.39 12.10
N ALA A 21 5.70 6.07 12.07
CA ALA A 21 6.60 5.14 11.39
C ALA A 21 6.22 4.98 9.91
N GLY A 22 4.95 5.02 9.59
CA GLY A 22 4.51 4.90 8.21
C GLY A 22 3.09 5.35 7.99
N GLU A 23 2.78 5.61 6.73
CA GLU A 23 1.42 5.92 6.29
C GLU A 23 1.13 5.15 5.01
N TYR A 24 0.09 4.31 5.08
CA TYR A 24 -0.33 3.43 4.01
C TYR A 24 -1.66 3.93 3.44
N VAL A 25 -1.64 4.32 2.17
CA VAL A 25 -2.79 4.95 1.50
C VAL A 25 -3.80 3.90 1.07
N LEU A 26 -5.07 4.11 1.42
CA LEU A 26 -6.18 3.21 1.08
C LEU A 26 -7.01 3.69 -0.11
N THR A 27 -6.94 4.97 -0.44
CA THR A 27 -7.85 5.63 -1.38
C THR A 27 -7.26 5.86 -2.77
N ASP A 28 -6.09 5.29 -3.07
CA ASP A 28 -5.54 5.39 -4.42
C ASP A 28 -6.41 4.61 -5.40
N ALA A 29 -6.64 5.18 -6.59
CA ALA A 29 -7.53 4.60 -7.60
C ALA A 29 -6.99 3.28 -8.17
N PHE A 30 -5.70 3.01 -8.08
CA PHE A 30 -5.06 1.87 -8.72
C PHE A 30 -4.54 0.83 -7.74
N LYS A 31 -3.83 1.27 -6.69
CA LYS A 31 -3.23 0.35 -5.72
C LYS A 31 -2.90 1.01 -4.41
N PRO A 32 -3.08 0.31 -3.28
CA PRO A 32 -2.62 0.83 -2.00
C PRO A 32 -1.09 0.84 -1.97
N HIS A 33 -0.53 1.78 -1.23
CA HIS A 33 0.91 1.95 -1.13
C HIS A 33 1.29 2.74 0.12
N PHE A 34 2.56 2.59 0.56
CA PHE A 34 3.12 3.49 1.57
C PHE A 34 3.60 4.77 0.90
N ARG A 35 3.01 5.89 1.27
CA ARG A 35 3.53 7.21 0.85
C ARG A 35 4.57 7.75 1.83
N ARG A 36 4.67 7.12 2.99
CA ARG A 36 5.61 7.51 4.02
C ARG A 36 6.10 6.27 4.75
N LEU A 37 7.41 6.11 4.83
CA LEU A 37 8.09 5.17 5.71
C LEU A 37 9.25 5.92 6.33
N ASN A 38 9.13 6.21 7.61
CA ASN A 38 10.06 7.07 8.31
C ASN A 38 11.13 6.27 9.05
N THR A 39 12.34 6.81 9.04
CA THR A 39 13.36 6.39 10.00
C THR A 39 12.94 6.79 11.41
N PRO A 40 13.54 6.21 12.46
CA PRO A 40 13.25 6.64 13.84
C PRO A 40 13.49 8.14 14.08
N ALA A 41 14.36 8.76 13.29
CA ALA A 41 14.62 10.20 13.37
C ALA A 41 13.56 11.03 12.61
N GLY A 42 12.59 10.41 11.95
CA GLY A 42 11.49 11.10 11.31
C GLY A 42 11.70 11.43 9.82
N HIS A 43 12.73 10.88 9.19
CA HIS A 43 13.00 11.12 7.78
C HIS A 43 12.23 10.13 6.90
N ASN A 44 11.44 10.64 5.96
CA ASN A 44 10.74 9.79 4.99
C ASN A 44 11.74 9.21 3.98
N THR A 45 11.67 7.91 3.77
CA THR A 45 12.58 7.16 2.90
C THR A 45 12.00 6.83 1.53
N VAL A 46 10.74 7.18 1.26
CA VAL A 46 10.05 6.84 0.00
C VAL A 46 9.59 8.09 -0.74
N VAL A 47 9.46 7.97 -2.05
CA VAL A 47 9.01 9.04 -2.94
C VAL A 47 7.74 8.58 -3.67
N VAL A 48 6.77 9.48 -3.83
CA VAL A 48 5.52 9.20 -4.52
C VAL A 48 5.46 9.98 -5.83
N SER A 49 5.21 9.24 -6.92
CA SER A 49 4.96 9.80 -8.26
C SER A 49 6.02 10.79 -8.73
N PRO A 50 7.31 10.40 -8.75
CA PRO A 50 8.35 11.28 -9.29
C PRO A 50 8.08 11.59 -10.77
N GLY A 51 8.55 12.73 -11.25
CA GLY A 51 8.10 13.36 -12.49
C GLY A 51 8.08 12.50 -13.75
N ASP A 52 9.04 11.60 -13.89
CA ASP A 52 9.16 10.70 -15.05
C ASP A 52 8.61 9.29 -14.80
N HIS A 53 8.20 8.98 -13.57
CA HIS A 53 7.68 7.67 -13.18
C HIS A 53 6.49 7.85 -12.23
N ARG A 54 5.37 8.36 -12.74
CA ARG A 54 4.20 8.70 -11.92
C ARG A 54 3.53 7.49 -11.26
N HIS A 55 3.71 6.29 -11.83
CA HIS A 55 3.18 5.06 -11.27
C HIS A 55 4.03 4.49 -10.12
N HIS A 56 5.21 5.07 -9.87
CA HIS A 56 6.05 4.70 -8.73
C HIS A 56 5.55 5.42 -7.49
N LYS A 57 4.91 4.68 -6.58
CA LYS A 57 4.25 5.25 -5.40
C LYS A 57 4.82 4.68 -4.13
N GLY A 58 5.93 5.26 -3.69
CA GLY A 58 6.55 4.87 -2.44
C GLY A 58 6.91 3.38 -2.39
N LEU A 59 6.43 2.68 -1.36
CA LEU A 59 6.50 1.23 -1.30
C LEU A 59 5.15 0.66 -1.71
N MET A 60 5.16 -0.07 -2.81
CA MET A 60 3.96 -0.65 -3.42
C MET A 60 4.23 -2.07 -3.87
N TYR A 61 3.15 -2.81 -4.11
CA TYR A 61 3.22 -4.13 -4.72
C TYR A 61 2.40 -4.12 -6.01
N GLY A 62 3.05 -4.40 -7.12
CA GLY A 62 2.38 -4.43 -8.42
C GLY A 62 3.21 -5.19 -9.44
N LEU A 63 2.53 -5.72 -10.47
CA LEU A 63 3.17 -6.47 -11.54
C LEU A 63 2.25 -6.53 -12.76
N ARG A 64 2.80 -6.91 -13.90
CA ARG A 64 2.01 -7.33 -15.04
C ARG A 64 1.71 -8.81 -14.92
N CYS A 65 0.46 -9.19 -15.11
CA CYS A 65 0.08 -10.59 -15.09
C CYS A 65 -1.15 -10.83 -15.95
N ALA A 66 -1.19 -11.97 -16.62
CA ALA A 66 -2.19 -12.27 -17.63
C ALA A 66 -2.24 -11.13 -18.64
N ASP A 67 -3.40 -10.58 -18.93
CA ASP A 67 -3.57 -9.48 -19.86
C ASP A 67 -3.73 -8.13 -19.17
N LEU A 68 -3.46 -8.07 -17.85
CA LEU A 68 -3.65 -6.86 -17.06
C LEU A 68 -2.33 -6.32 -16.53
N ASN A 69 -2.24 -5.01 -16.53
CA ASN A 69 -1.10 -4.27 -16.03
C ASN A 69 -1.44 -3.63 -14.69
N PHE A 70 -0.93 -4.25 -13.61
CA PHE A 70 -1.07 -3.73 -12.25
C PHE A 70 0.16 -2.94 -11.80
N TRP A 71 1.07 -2.67 -12.70
CA TRP A 71 2.31 -1.95 -12.42
C TRP A 71 2.24 -0.50 -12.87
N GLU A 72 2.02 -0.30 -14.17
CA GLU A 72 1.84 1.03 -14.74
C GLU A 72 0.36 1.41 -14.66
N GLU A 73 0.07 2.66 -14.41
CA GLU A 73 -1.30 3.14 -14.22
C GLU A 73 -1.82 3.80 -15.52
N ASP A 74 -1.72 3.04 -16.60
CA ASP A 74 -2.13 3.51 -17.91
C ASP A 74 -3.61 3.19 -18.15
N PRO A 75 -4.47 4.20 -18.36
CA PRO A 75 -5.87 3.96 -18.67
C PRO A 75 -6.02 3.11 -19.93
N GLY A 76 -7.03 2.26 -19.96
CA GLY A 76 -7.33 1.43 -21.10
C GLY A 76 -7.73 0.00 -20.73
N PRO A 77 -7.96 -0.87 -21.73
CA PRO A 77 -8.48 -2.21 -21.46
C PRO A 77 -7.51 -3.13 -20.70
N GLU A 78 -6.24 -2.81 -20.71
CA GLU A 78 -5.21 -3.58 -19.97
C GLU A 78 -4.97 -3.04 -18.56
N CYS A 79 -5.60 -1.95 -18.17
CA CYS A 79 -5.40 -1.34 -16.87
C CYS A 79 -5.96 -2.22 -15.76
N GLY A 80 -5.10 -2.55 -14.78
CA GLY A 80 -5.47 -3.30 -13.60
C GLY A 80 -5.49 -2.44 -12.35
N VAL A 81 -6.41 -2.76 -11.44
CA VAL A 81 -6.51 -2.10 -10.14
C VAL A 81 -6.57 -3.13 -9.02
N GLN A 82 -6.04 -2.75 -7.87
CA GLN A 82 -6.09 -3.54 -6.65
C GLN A 82 -7.16 -2.92 -5.74
N GLU A 83 -8.31 -3.53 -5.70
CA GLU A 83 -9.42 -3.06 -4.86
C GLU A 83 -9.31 -3.66 -3.46
N ILE A 84 -9.33 -2.81 -2.43
CA ILE A 84 -9.35 -3.26 -1.04
C ILE A 84 -10.78 -3.66 -0.69
N LEU A 85 -10.96 -4.89 -0.25
CA LEU A 85 -12.24 -5.40 0.21
C LEU A 85 -12.41 -5.25 1.72
N THR A 86 -11.37 -5.55 2.49
CA THR A 86 -11.36 -5.41 3.94
C THR A 86 -9.99 -4.99 4.44
N THR A 87 -9.97 -4.24 5.54
CA THR A 87 -8.76 -3.90 6.29
C THR A 87 -9.05 -4.08 7.77
N GLU A 88 -8.24 -4.90 8.44
CA GLU A 88 -8.40 -5.14 9.88
C GLU A 88 -7.06 -5.06 10.61
N PRO A 89 -7.05 -4.64 11.88
CA PRO A 89 -5.82 -4.57 12.66
C PRO A 89 -5.35 -5.98 13.06
N ILE A 90 -4.03 -6.14 13.07
CA ILE A 90 -3.35 -7.29 13.68
C ILE A 90 -2.19 -6.73 14.52
N PRO A 91 -1.54 -7.53 15.38
CA PRO A 91 -0.41 -7.02 16.15
C PRO A 91 0.68 -6.43 15.24
N ASN A 92 1.04 -5.17 15.49
CA ASN A 92 2.04 -4.41 14.73
C ASN A 92 1.69 -4.15 13.26
N GLY A 93 0.45 -4.29 12.86
CA GLY A 93 0.13 -4.15 11.46
C GLY A 93 -1.33 -4.26 11.09
N ILE A 94 -1.56 -4.62 9.85
CA ILE A 94 -2.88 -4.80 9.27
C ILE A 94 -2.93 -6.08 8.45
N ARG A 95 -4.15 -6.59 8.30
CA ARG A 95 -4.49 -7.66 7.35
C ARG A 95 -5.53 -7.12 6.39
N GLN A 96 -5.33 -7.36 5.10
CA GLN A 96 -6.25 -6.93 4.07
C GLN A 96 -6.67 -8.11 3.18
N LYS A 97 -7.87 -7.99 2.64
CA LYS A 97 -8.29 -8.79 1.48
C LYS A 97 -8.44 -7.84 0.31
N LEU A 98 -7.86 -8.21 -0.83
CA LEU A 98 -7.90 -7.41 -2.04
C LEU A 98 -8.39 -8.27 -3.22
N CYS A 99 -9.00 -7.58 -4.18
CA CYS A 99 -9.35 -8.13 -5.47
C CYS A 99 -8.52 -7.41 -6.54
N TRP A 100 -7.77 -8.17 -7.33
CA TRP A 100 -7.04 -7.63 -8.48
C TRP A 100 -7.91 -7.84 -9.70
N ARG A 101 -8.33 -6.76 -10.32
CA ARG A 101 -9.31 -6.78 -11.40
C ARG A 101 -8.98 -5.75 -12.48
N ALA A 102 -9.64 -5.91 -13.64
CA ALA A 102 -9.62 -4.87 -14.65
C ALA A 102 -10.29 -3.59 -14.09
N GLU A 103 -9.79 -2.44 -14.50
CA GLU A 103 -10.33 -1.13 -14.06
C GLU A 103 -11.83 -1.01 -14.37
N ASP A 104 -12.26 -1.50 -15.53
CA ASP A 104 -13.65 -1.46 -15.95
C ASP A 104 -14.56 -2.47 -15.24
N GLY A 105 -14.02 -3.31 -14.39
CA GLY A 105 -14.77 -4.32 -13.65
C GLY A 105 -15.12 -5.56 -14.46
N SER A 106 -14.65 -5.68 -15.70
CA SER A 106 -15.05 -6.78 -16.61
C SER A 106 -14.55 -8.15 -16.16
N ARG A 107 -13.47 -8.20 -15.39
CA ARG A 107 -12.92 -9.47 -14.91
C ARG A 107 -12.04 -9.28 -13.68
N GLU A 108 -12.02 -10.32 -12.85
CA GLU A 108 -11.11 -10.47 -11.72
C GLU A 108 -9.98 -11.42 -12.11
N THR A 109 -8.76 -11.08 -11.70
CA THR A 109 -7.58 -11.92 -11.96
C THR A 109 -7.17 -12.68 -10.72
N TYR A 110 -7.04 -11.98 -9.58
CA TYR A 110 -6.57 -12.58 -8.33
C TYR A 110 -7.38 -12.08 -7.13
N ARG A 111 -7.41 -12.94 -6.12
CA ARG A 111 -7.76 -12.58 -4.75
C ARG A 111 -6.50 -12.66 -3.92
N GLU A 112 -6.22 -11.60 -3.17
CA GLU A 112 -5.01 -11.52 -2.35
C GLU A 112 -5.40 -11.39 -0.88
N ARG A 113 -4.68 -12.09 -0.02
CA ARG A 113 -4.65 -11.84 1.41
C ARG A 113 -3.29 -11.24 1.73
N ARG A 114 -3.30 -10.00 2.18
CA ARG A 114 -2.07 -9.23 2.46
C ARG A 114 -1.96 -8.99 3.94
N GLU A 115 -0.78 -9.25 4.49
CA GLU A 115 -0.46 -8.85 5.86
C GLU A 115 0.76 -7.94 5.80
N ILE A 116 0.65 -6.81 6.50
CA ILE A 116 1.73 -5.82 6.59
C ILE A 116 2.00 -5.59 8.06
N THR A 117 3.22 -5.83 8.48
CA THR A 117 3.67 -5.55 9.85
C THR A 117 4.92 -4.70 9.81
N LEU A 118 5.02 -3.77 10.75
CA LEU A 118 6.23 -2.98 10.94
C LEU A 118 6.84 -3.33 12.28
N ARG A 119 8.16 -3.29 12.33
CA ARG A 119 8.89 -3.41 13.59
C ARG A 119 10.10 -2.49 13.57
N ARG A 120 10.44 -2.01 14.73
CA ARG A 120 11.67 -1.27 14.90
C ARG A 120 12.78 -2.24 15.24
N GLU A 121 13.85 -2.21 14.46
CA GLU A 121 15.05 -2.96 14.80
C GLU A 121 15.76 -2.29 15.99
N ALA A 122 16.31 -3.12 16.86
CA ALA A 122 17.10 -2.60 17.96
C ALA A 122 18.37 -1.93 17.42
N GLU A 123 18.75 -0.81 17.99
CA GLU A 123 20.03 -0.18 17.69
C GLU A 123 21.16 -1.11 18.13
N ARG A 124 22.18 -1.23 17.28
CA ARG A 124 23.37 -2.04 17.58
C ARG A 124 24.55 -1.14 17.93
#